data_f4b27ef48164dd28ae7c7b73211dabbc
#
_entry.id   f4b27ef48164dd28ae7c7b73211dabbc
#
_cell.length_a   1.000
_cell.length_b   1.000
_cell.length_c   1.000
_cell.angle_alpha   90.00
_cell.angle_beta   90.00
_cell.angle_gamma   90.00
#
_symmetry.space_group_name_H-M   'P 1'
#
loop_
_entity.id
_entity.type
_entity.pdbx_description
1 polymer ?
#
loop_
_entity_poly.entity_id
_entity_poly.type
_entity_poly.pdbx_seq_one_letter_code
_entity_poly.pdbx_strand_id
1 'polypeptide(L)'
;MKHSKSIFLCIVIFFSMLFVVPAGFAQGPVKIGAILPLADITGDQAAKAMKLAVDEINKAGGLLGRKVELIVVDDEMKPEKGAAAVEKLVTVDKVDLLVGGMSSGVLLGEIPIMKKYDKVTVWIGAASSRCEQALGPDATWFFHLHPWDYEQSASYIEGWTAINKKNPQVKIDKWFMAYEEGAFGTASFKAGQAQYKEWLNPEGKPRMLEGESFKSAALGGGDYRNVLRHAKEAKPDVFIWAGYDADALPIMEQAKEIGFAPPVFIGSPPGWPATFGKSPLAEAVTLYGMWAPSIREVSKVSKHFWDAYIKEFKQEPATYFAPLGYTNIYFVAEGIKKAKTLDKPALIKALQETSYVSPIGETLTIKPSAIIKNQGFTKQKILQWNKGQQQVIWPFEFATSQFVYPFPSWEKR
;
A
#
# COMPACT_ATOMS: atom_id res chain seq x y z
N MET A 1 -54.01 62.38 -59.42
CA MET A 1 -53.79 61.01 -59.13
C MET A 1 -52.27 60.75 -58.98
N LYS A 2 -51.69 60.76 -57.80
CA LYS A 2 -50.29 60.48 -57.54
C LYS A 2 -50.22 59.52 -56.40
N HIS A 3 -49.76 58.27 -56.65
CA HIS A 3 -49.53 57.24 -55.66
C HIS A 3 -48.17 57.48 -54.97
N SER A 4 -48.21 57.78 -53.69
CA SER A 4 -47.02 57.76 -52.80
C SER A 4 -46.77 56.33 -52.30
N LYS A 5 -45.58 55.75 -52.59
CA LYS A 5 -45.12 54.51 -52.05
C LYS A 5 -44.24 54.79 -50.79
N SER A 6 -44.75 54.49 -49.61
CA SER A 6 -43.95 54.55 -48.37
C SER A 6 -43.11 53.26 -48.26
N ILE A 7 -41.81 53.43 -48.20
CA ILE A 7 -40.86 52.39 -47.95
C ILE A 7 -40.66 52.31 -46.42
N PHE A 8 -41.07 51.17 -45.77
CA PHE A 8 -40.82 50.91 -44.37
C PHE A 8 -39.43 50.25 -44.25
N LEU A 9 -38.49 50.99 -43.67
CA LEU A 9 -37.14 50.52 -43.41
C LEU A 9 -37.14 49.83 -42.02
N CYS A 10 -37.15 48.46 -41.92
CA CYS A 10 -36.98 47.70 -40.69
C CYS A 10 -35.50 47.69 -40.33
N ILE A 11 -35.11 48.49 -39.35
CA ILE A 11 -33.79 48.39 -38.73
C ILE A 11 -33.81 47.21 -37.70
N VAL A 12 -33.17 46.05 -38.04
CA VAL A 12 -32.92 44.96 -37.12
C VAL A 12 -31.66 45.31 -36.34
N ILE A 13 -31.82 45.70 -35.06
CA ILE A 13 -30.72 45.91 -34.14
C ILE A 13 -30.30 44.52 -33.60
N PHE A 14 -29.16 44.00 -34.10
CA PHE A 14 -28.53 42.82 -33.56
C PHE A 14 -27.83 43.21 -32.24
N PHE A 15 -28.44 42.87 -31.12
CA PHE A 15 -27.82 43.02 -29.80
C PHE A 15 -26.80 41.86 -29.60
N SER A 16 -25.53 42.08 -29.98
CA SER A 16 -24.45 41.18 -29.71
C SER A 16 -24.17 41.19 -28.21
N MET A 17 -24.72 40.21 -27.48
CA MET A 17 -24.34 39.93 -26.10
C MET A 17 -22.91 39.44 -26.09
N LEU A 18 -21.93 40.30 -25.90
CA LEU A 18 -20.56 39.94 -25.56
C LEU A 18 -20.62 39.25 -24.18
N PHE A 19 -20.56 37.92 -24.17
CA PHE A 19 -20.19 37.20 -22.98
C PHE A 19 -18.73 37.54 -22.66
N VAL A 20 -18.52 38.51 -21.79
CA VAL A 20 -17.24 38.73 -21.13
C VAL A 20 -17.05 37.54 -20.21
N VAL A 21 -16.41 36.47 -20.69
CA VAL A 21 -15.85 35.44 -19.84
C VAL A 21 -14.76 36.14 -19.02
N PRO A 22 -14.90 36.27 -17.70
CA PRO A 22 -13.82 36.82 -16.91
C PRO A 22 -12.60 35.93 -17.19
N ALA A 23 -11.50 36.51 -17.67
CA ALA A 23 -10.19 35.89 -17.71
C ALA A 23 -9.78 35.65 -16.26
N GLY A 24 -10.35 34.62 -15.63
CA GLY A 24 -9.83 34.05 -14.41
C GLY A 24 -8.39 33.67 -14.73
N PHE A 25 -7.44 34.28 -14.05
CA PHE A 25 -6.05 33.85 -14.11
C PHE A 25 -6.05 32.33 -14.00
N ALA A 26 -5.62 31.67 -15.07
CA ALA A 26 -5.55 30.20 -15.06
C ALA A 26 -4.59 29.82 -13.94
N GLN A 27 -5.15 29.43 -12.80
CA GLN A 27 -4.34 28.89 -11.70
C GLN A 27 -3.56 27.71 -12.25
N GLY A 28 -2.25 27.64 -11.97
CA GLY A 28 -1.41 26.53 -12.39
C GLY A 28 -1.99 25.18 -11.97
N PRO A 29 -1.40 24.05 -12.36
CA PRO A 29 -1.91 22.73 -12.03
C PRO A 29 -2.00 22.52 -10.51
N VAL A 30 -2.85 21.59 -10.06
CA VAL A 30 -2.76 21.02 -8.71
C VAL A 30 -1.55 20.11 -8.70
N LYS A 31 -0.53 20.44 -7.92
CA LYS A 31 0.74 19.70 -7.85
C LYS A 31 0.74 18.70 -6.70
N ILE A 32 0.95 17.44 -7.01
CA ILE A 32 1.08 16.35 -6.05
C ILE A 32 2.51 15.83 -6.10
N GLY A 33 3.22 15.87 -4.96
CA GLY A 33 4.55 15.31 -4.83
C GLY A 33 4.50 13.88 -4.31
N ALA A 34 5.11 12.93 -5.01
CA ALA A 34 5.21 11.54 -4.60
C ALA A 34 6.66 11.16 -4.31
N ILE A 35 6.88 10.41 -3.22
CA ILE A 35 8.20 9.90 -2.83
C ILE A 35 8.09 8.39 -2.76
N LEU A 36 8.89 7.67 -3.56
CA LEU A 36 8.80 6.22 -3.74
C LEU A 36 10.16 5.62 -4.12
N PRO A 37 10.49 4.39 -3.73
CA PRO A 37 11.70 3.68 -4.17
C PRO A 37 11.49 3.10 -5.58
N LEU A 38 11.90 3.82 -6.62
CA LEU A 38 11.57 3.46 -8.01
C LEU A 38 12.33 2.22 -8.54
N ALA A 39 13.43 1.84 -7.90
CA ALA A 39 14.14 0.59 -8.24
C ALA A 39 13.50 -0.66 -7.61
N ASP A 40 12.65 -0.48 -6.60
CA ASP A 40 11.87 -1.54 -5.96
C ASP A 40 10.52 -1.73 -6.68
N ILE A 41 10.07 -2.99 -6.81
CA ILE A 41 8.80 -3.30 -7.50
C ILE A 41 7.59 -2.60 -6.87
N THR A 42 7.61 -2.37 -5.56
CA THR A 42 6.51 -1.70 -4.84
C THR A 42 6.44 -0.23 -5.24
N GLY A 43 7.56 0.47 -5.27
CA GLY A 43 7.65 1.88 -5.65
C GLY A 43 7.35 2.10 -7.14
N ASP A 44 7.95 1.29 -8.02
CA ASP A 44 7.70 1.36 -9.47
C ASP A 44 6.19 1.18 -9.79
N GLN A 45 5.57 0.14 -9.23
CA GLN A 45 4.17 -0.14 -9.53
C GLN A 45 3.21 0.84 -8.85
N ALA A 46 3.54 1.36 -7.67
CA ALA A 46 2.78 2.44 -7.04
C ALA A 46 2.84 3.72 -7.89
N ALA A 47 4.02 4.11 -8.36
CA ALA A 47 4.20 5.29 -9.23
C ALA A 47 3.40 5.17 -10.53
N LYS A 48 3.44 4.01 -11.19
CA LYS A 48 2.65 3.72 -12.39
C LYS A 48 1.13 3.84 -12.11
N ALA A 49 0.67 3.27 -11.00
CA ALA A 49 -0.73 3.32 -10.62
C ALA A 49 -1.20 4.73 -10.23
N MET A 50 -0.34 5.52 -9.55
CA MET A 50 -0.60 6.95 -9.29
C MET A 50 -0.71 7.74 -10.59
N LYS A 51 0.20 7.49 -11.55
CA LYS A 51 0.14 8.12 -12.86
C LYS A 51 -1.16 7.79 -13.59
N LEU A 52 -1.56 6.51 -13.61
CA LEU A 52 -2.82 6.07 -14.20
C LEU A 52 -4.02 6.84 -13.61
N ALA A 53 -4.10 6.93 -12.28
CA ALA A 53 -5.17 7.66 -11.60
C ALA A 53 -5.17 9.16 -11.96
N VAL A 54 -4.00 9.81 -12.01
CA VAL A 54 -3.87 11.21 -12.43
C VAL A 54 -4.32 11.40 -13.89
N ASP A 55 -3.94 10.50 -14.78
CA ASP A 55 -4.35 10.57 -16.20
C ASP A 55 -5.87 10.42 -16.35
N GLU A 56 -6.51 9.53 -15.58
CA GLU A 56 -7.97 9.38 -15.57
C GLU A 56 -8.67 10.63 -15.01
N ILE A 57 -8.18 11.18 -13.89
CA ILE A 57 -8.70 12.43 -13.30
C ILE A 57 -8.58 13.59 -14.29
N ASN A 58 -7.44 13.71 -14.96
CA ASN A 58 -7.22 14.76 -15.95
C ASN A 58 -8.12 14.63 -17.19
N LYS A 59 -8.38 13.40 -17.65
CA LYS A 59 -9.35 13.12 -18.71
C LYS A 59 -10.79 13.48 -18.30
N ALA A 60 -11.10 13.36 -17.00
CA ALA A 60 -12.39 13.75 -16.44
C ALA A 60 -12.52 15.26 -16.12
N GLY A 61 -11.52 16.09 -16.47
CA GLY A 61 -11.57 17.55 -16.28
C GLY A 61 -10.69 18.08 -15.13
N GLY A 62 -9.91 17.22 -14.49
CA GLY A 62 -8.98 17.59 -13.42
C GLY A 62 -9.63 17.83 -12.05
N LEU A 63 -8.98 18.62 -11.22
CA LEU A 63 -9.45 19.00 -9.89
C LEU A 63 -9.58 20.53 -9.79
N LEU A 64 -10.68 21.01 -9.25
CA LEU A 64 -10.96 22.45 -9.12
C LEU A 64 -10.86 23.20 -10.46
N GLY A 65 -11.20 22.55 -11.59
CA GLY A 65 -11.03 23.11 -12.94
C GLY A 65 -9.57 23.22 -13.41
N ARG A 66 -8.63 22.60 -12.71
CA ARG A 66 -7.19 22.62 -12.99
C ARG A 66 -6.70 21.21 -13.32
N LYS A 67 -5.68 21.08 -14.17
CA LYS A 67 -4.99 19.81 -14.37
C LYS A 67 -4.26 19.42 -13.09
N VAL A 68 -4.11 18.11 -12.86
CA VAL A 68 -3.26 17.54 -11.81
C VAL A 68 -1.89 17.22 -12.42
N GLU A 69 -0.84 17.63 -11.75
CA GLU A 69 0.56 17.31 -12.03
C GLU A 69 1.11 16.43 -10.93
N LEU A 70 1.62 15.25 -11.30
CA LEU A 70 2.29 14.33 -10.37
C LEU A 70 3.80 14.45 -10.56
N ILE A 71 4.52 14.80 -9.50
CA ILE A 71 5.98 14.89 -9.46
C ILE A 71 6.48 13.74 -8.59
N VAL A 72 7.14 12.75 -9.20
CA VAL A 72 7.66 11.58 -8.49
C VAL A 72 9.16 11.74 -8.25
N VAL A 73 9.60 11.48 -7.03
CA VAL A 73 11.00 11.51 -6.62
C VAL A 73 11.39 10.15 -6.04
N ASP A 74 12.54 9.63 -6.46
CA ASP A 74 13.11 8.37 -5.99
C ASP A 74 13.83 8.59 -4.64
N ASP A 75 13.43 7.85 -3.61
CA ASP A 75 14.09 7.84 -2.31
C ASP A 75 15.24 6.84 -2.23
N GLU A 76 15.42 5.99 -3.25
CA GLU A 76 16.45 4.95 -3.33
C GLU A 76 16.51 4.04 -2.07
N MET A 77 15.43 3.89 -1.33
CA MET A 77 15.38 3.20 -0.03
C MET A 77 16.31 3.82 1.05
N LYS A 78 16.69 5.10 0.90
CA LYS A 78 17.64 5.80 1.77
C LYS A 78 16.97 6.93 2.55
N PRO A 79 17.06 6.96 3.90
CA PRO A 79 16.44 8.00 4.72
C PRO A 79 16.84 9.43 4.34
N GLU A 80 18.13 9.65 4.02
CA GLU A 80 18.65 10.96 3.62
C GLU A 80 18.12 11.42 2.26
N LYS A 81 17.85 10.48 1.34
CA LYS A 81 17.26 10.78 0.03
C LYS A 81 15.77 11.12 0.18
N GLY A 82 15.04 10.36 1.00
CA GLY A 82 13.64 10.67 1.33
C GLY A 82 13.51 12.06 1.96
N ALA A 83 14.33 12.38 2.97
CA ALA A 83 14.36 13.71 3.59
C ALA A 83 14.63 14.84 2.59
N ALA A 84 15.62 14.64 1.70
CA ALA A 84 15.93 15.60 0.62
C ALA A 84 14.78 15.73 -0.39
N ALA A 85 14.07 14.62 -0.69
CA ALA A 85 12.90 14.62 -1.57
C ALA A 85 11.75 15.45 -0.99
N VAL A 86 11.44 15.32 0.31
CA VAL A 86 10.45 16.17 0.99
C VAL A 86 10.84 17.65 0.86
N GLU A 87 12.10 18.00 1.20
CA GLU A 87 12.58 19.39 1.13
C GLU A 87 12.43 19.96 -0.29
N LYS A 88 12.88 19.22 -1.31
CA LYS A 88 12.79 19.62 -2.73
C LYS A 88 11.35 19.81 -3.19
N LEU A 89 10.48 18.82 -2.95
CA LEU A 89 9.09 18.89 -3.37
C LEU A 89 8.35 20.09 -2.79
N VAL A 90 8.62 20.42 -1.51
CA VAL A 90 7.96 21.53 -0.82
C VAL A 90 8.54 22.88 -1.21
N THR A 91 9.88 23.02 -1.28
CA THR A 91 10.53 24.34 -1.41
C THR A 91 10.81 24.72 -2.87
N VAL A 92 11.16 23.75 -3.72
CA VAL A 92 11.54 23.98 -5.12
C VAL A 92 10.33 23.74 -6.02
N ASP A 93 9.74 22.55 -5.96
CA ASP A 93 8.63 22.17 -6.84
C ASP A 93 7.30 22.80 -6.40
N LYS A 94 7.22 23.24 -5.13
CA LYS A 94 6.06 23.91 -4.50
C LYS A 94 4.78 23.10 -4.65
N VAL A 95 4.85 21.82 -4.29
CA VAL A 95 3.69 20.93 -4.33
C VAL A 95 2.60 21.36 -3.34
N ASP A 96 1.35 21.11 -3.68
CA ASP A 96 0.21 21.40 -2.83
C ASP A 96 0.11 20.40 -1.67
N LEU A 97 0.44 19.13 -1.93
CA LEU A 97 0.42 18.03 -0.95
C LEU A 97 1.44 16.93 -1.31
N LEU A 98 1.69 16.03 -0.36
CA LEU A 98 2.60 14.89 -0.49
C LEU A 98 1.83 13.57 -0.47
N VAL A 99 2.30 12.60 -1.24
CA VAL A 99 1.79 11.22 -1.31
C VAL A 99 2.94 10.23 -1.38
N GLY A 100 2.64 8.94 -1.27
CA GLY A 100 3.64 7.89 -1.51
C GLY A 100 4.06 7.15 -0.25
N GLY A 101 5.34 6.84 -0.17
CA GLY A 101 6.01 6.15 0.92
C GLY A 101 5.92 4.63 0.88
N MET A 102 7.03 3.98 1.24
CA MET A 102 7.07 2.53 1.39
C MET A 102 7.87 2.11 2.62
N SER A 103 9.13 2.51 2.73
CA SER A 103 10.04 2.05 3.78
C SER A 103 9.85 2.79 5.11
N SER A 104 9.77 2.04 6.22
CA SER A 104 9.72 2.60 7.57
C SER A 104 11.00 3.35 7.94
N GLY A 105 12.16 2.85 7.47
CA GLY A 105 13.45 3.52 7.70
C GLY A 105 13.53 4.88 7.00
N VAL A 106 13.02 4.96 5.77
CA VAL A 106 12.95 6.21 5.00
C VAL A 106 12.01 7.20 5.67
N LEU A 107 10.79 6.78 6.02
CA LEU A 107 9.82 7.66 6.69
C LEU A 107 10.37 8.24 8.01
N LEU A 108 11.11 7.46 8.81
CA LEU A 108 11.76 7.98 10.02
C LEU A 108 12.72 9.14 9.72
N GLY A 109 13.42 9.09 8.59
CA GLY A 109 14.28 10.21 8.13
C GLY A 109 13.50 11.40 7.59
N GLU A 110 12.32 11.16 7.00
CA GLU A 110 11.45 12.19 6.40
C GLU A 110 10.65 13.00 7.44
N ILE A 111 10.21 12.34 8.53
CA ILE A 111 9.33 12.94 9.56
C ILE A 111 9.81 14.29 10.08
N PRO A 112 11.09 14.51 10.41
CA PRO A 112 11.55 15.83 10.87
C PRO A 112 11.30 16.95 9.85
N ILE A 113 11.51 16.65 8.56
CA ILE A 113 11.30 17.62 7.48
C ILE A 113 9.80 17.78 7.18
N MET A 114 9.03 16.71 7.22
CA MET A 114 7.57 16.77 7.10
C MET A 114 6.96 17.63 8.21
N LYS A 115 7.40 17.47 9.46
CA LYS A 115 6.96 18.30 10.59
C LYS A 115 7.31 19.78 10.43
N LYS A 116 8.46 20.09 9.84
CA LYS A 116 8.88 21.47 9.57
C LYS A 116 7.92 22.19 8.64
N TYR A 117 7.42 21.49 7.61
CA TYR A 117 6.56 22.08 6.58
C TYR A 117 5.08 21.78 6.78
N ASP A 118 4.73 20.74 7.50
CA ASP A 118 3.40 20.27 7.89
C ASP A 118 2.38 20.23 6.72
N LYS A 119 2.86 19.91 5.51
CA LYS A 119 2.02 19.73 4.33
C LYS A 119 1.06 18.56 4.51
N VAL A 120 -0.15 18.66 3.97
CA VAL A 120 -1.05 17.51 3.91
C VAL A 120 -0.33 16.37 3.20
N THR A 121 -0.22 15.25 3.89
CA THR A 121 0.55 14.08 3.46
C THR A 121 -0.33 12.84 3.56
N VAL A 122 -0.40 12.03 2.51
CA VAL A 122 -1.15 10.77 2.49
C VAL A 122 -0.20 9.63 2.11
N TRP A 123 0.06 8.74 3.07
CA TRP A 123 1.12 7.73 2.98
C TRP A 123 0.57 6.32 2.87
N ILE A 124 1.16 5.49 2.00
CA ILE A 124 0.65 4.15 1.66
C ILE A 124 1.51 2.99 2.17
N GLY A 125 2.58 3.28 2.90
CA GLY A 125 3.47 2.26 3.44
C GLY A 125 4.09 2.69 4.77
N ALA A 126 5.23 2.08 5.13
CA ALA A 126 5.94 2.31 6.38
C ALA A 126 5.18 1.81 7.62
N ALA A 127 5.13 0.48 7.78
CA ALA A 127 4.33 -0.19 8.79
C ALA A 127 4.81 -0.03 10.24
N SER A 128 6.06 0.43 10.49
CA SER A 128 6.61 0.49 11.85
C SER A 128 5.91 1.49 12.75
N SER A 129 5.39 1.04 13.88
CA SER A 129 4.82 1.91 14.95
C SER A 129 5.82 2.92 15.51
N ARG A 130 7.14 2.74 15.27
CA ARG A 130 8.15 3.77 15.56
C ARG A 130 7.92 5.05 14.75
N CYS A 131 7.42 4.91 13.50
CA CYS A 131 7.05 6.07 12.69
C CYS A 131 5.83 6.78 13.28
N GLU A 132 4.84 6.03 13.72
CA GLU A 132 3.65 6.57 14.38
C GLU A 132 4.01 7.34 15.66
N GLN A 133 4.90 6.76 16.49
CA GLN A 133 5.44 7.43 17.68
C GLN A 133 6.21 8.72 17.33
N ALA A 134 7.04 8.67 16.29
CA ALA A 134 7.79 9.83 15.83
C ALA A 134 6.88 10.93 15.25
N LEU A 135 5.77 10.57 14.58
CA LEU A 135 4.74 11.53 14.13
C LEU A 135 4.05 12.19 15.33
N GLY A 136 3.59 11.40 16.29
CA GLY A 136 2.85 11.86 17.46
C GLY A 136 1.40 12.29 17.16
N PRO A 137 0.61 12.60 18.20
CA PRO A 137 -0.82 12.87 18.10
C PRO A 137 -1.15 14.21 17.42
N ASP A 138 -0.18 15.11 17.29
CA ASP A 138 -0.34 16.43 16.69
C ASP A 138 -0.14 16.45 15.16
N ALA A 139 0.26 15.33 14.57
CA ALA A 139 0.44 15.19 13.13
C ALA A 139 -0.92 15.07 12.40
N THR A 140 -1.82 16.05 12.58
CA THR A 140 -3.16 16.06 11.99
C THR A 140 -3.16 16.21 10.46
N TRP A 141 -2.04 16.60 9.89
CA TRP A 141 -1.78 16.74 8.45
C TRP A 141 -1.33 15.43 7.80
N PHE A 142 -1.01 14.38 8.59
CA PHE A 142 -0.53 13.09 8.11
C PHE A 142 -1.65 12.06 8.12
N PHE A 143 -1.90 11.44 6.97
CA PHE A 143 -2.85 10.34 6.75
C PHE A 143 -2.07 9.09 6.40
N HIS A 144 -2.32 7.98 7.09
CA HIS A 144 -1.66 6.71 6.87
C HIS A 144 -2.65 5.67 6.34
N LEU A 145 -2.44 5.17 5.14
CA LEU A 145 -3.37 4.23 4.50
C LEU A 145 -2.94 2.75 4.62
N HIS A 146 -1.88 2.49 5.35
CA HIS A 146 -1.34 1.14 5.53
C HIS A 146 -1.42 0.75 7.02
N PRO A 147 -1.71 -0.52 7.38
CA PRO A 147 -1.74 -0.91 8.79
C PRO A 147 -0.36 -0.83 9.44
N TRP A 148 -0.32 -0.35 10.68
CA TRP A 148 0.87 -0.40 11.52
C TRP A 148 1.22 -1.85 11.91
N ASP A 149 2.44 -2.11 12.35
CA ASP A 149 2.94 -3.43 12.72
C ASP A 149 2.04 -4.15 13.73
N TYR A 150 1.55 -3.46 14.76
CA TYR A 150 0.62 -4.02 15.74
C TYR A 150 -0.78 -4.29 15.16
N GLU A 151 -1.25 -3.50 14.20
CA GLU A 151 -2.51 -3.75 13.48
C GLU A 151 -2.36 -4.95 12.53
N GLN A 152 -1.23 -5.06 11.85
CA GLN A 152 -0.90 -6.22 11.02
C GLN A 152 -0.89 -7.49 11.86
N SER A 153 -0.13 -7.50 12.96
CA SER A 153 -0.05 -8.65 13.87
C SER A 153 -1.43 -9.05 14.39
N ALA A 154 -2.27 -8.09 14.78
CA ALA A 154 -3.64 -8.36 15.21
C ALA A 154 -4.49 -9.00 14.10
N SER A 155 -4.37 -8.50 12.86
CA SER A 155 -5.09 -9.06 11.72
C SER A 155 -4.62 -10.48 11.36
N TYR A 156 -3.32 -10.78 11.53
CA TYR A 156 -2.79 -12.13 11.33
C TYR A 156 -3.32 -13.10 12.38
N ILE A 157 -3.36 -12.69 13.63
CA ILE A 157 -3.92 -13.50 14.74
C ILE A 157 -5.40 -13.79 14.47
N GLU A 158 -6.17 -12.78 14.06
CA GLU A 158 -7.58 -12.94 13.68
C GLU A 158 -7.74 -13.98 12.55
N GLY A 159 -6.97 -13.82 11.47
CA GLY A 159 -7.04 -14.69 10.30
C GLY A 159 -6.61 -16.13 10.59
N TRP A 160 -5.48 -16.31 11.28
CA TRP A 160 -5.02 -17.65 11.61
C TRP A 160 -5.93 -18.34 12.62
N THR A 161 -6.53 -17.61 13.55
CA THR A 161 -7.56 -18.15 14.46
C THR A 161 -8.77 -18.64 13.66
N ALA A 162 -9.23 -17.88 12.69
CA ALA A 162 -10.35 -18.27 11.82
C ALA A 162 -10.02 -19.48 10.95
N ILE A 163 -8.81 -19.52 10.35
CA ILE A 163 -8.33 -20.65 9.54
C ILE A 163 -8.21 -21.92 10.40
N ASN A 164 -7.60 -21.82 11.58
CA ASN A 164 -7.44 -22.96 12.51
C ASN A 164 -8.80 -23.49 12.99
N LYS A 165 -9.75 -22.60 13.31
CA LYS A 165 -11.12 -23.01 13.68
C LYS A 165 -11.82 -23.79 12.56
N LYS A 166 -11.62 -23.39 11.30
CA LYS A 166 -12.19 -24.06 10.12
C LYS A 166 -11.45 -25.34 9.77
N ASN A 167 -10.14 -25.39 10.07
CA ASN A 167 -9.24 -26.50 9.76
C ASN A 167 -8.43 -26.89 11.01
N PRO A 168 -8.99 -27.65 11.99
CA PRO A 168 -8.33 -27.94 13.27
C PRO A 168 -7.02 -28.74 13.14
N GLN A 169 -6.79 -29.39 11.99
CA GLN A 169 -5.53 -30.11 11.71
C GLN A 169 -4.34 -29.17 11.48
N VAL A 170 -4.57 -27.87 11.19
CA VAL A 170 -3.52 -26.88 10.96
C VAL A 170 -2.91 -26.49 12.30
N LYS A 171 -1.67 -26.93 12.56
CA LYS A 171 -0.91 -26.57 13.76
C LYS A 171 -0.27 -25.21 13.60
N ILE A 172 -0.43 -24.34 14.57
CA ILE A 172 0.07 -22.95 14.58
C ILE A 172 0.49 -22.51 16.00
N ASP A 173 1.00 -23.42 16.83
CA ASP A 173 1.33 -23.11 18.22
C ASP A 173 2.75 -22.55 18.37
N LYS A 174 3.68 -23.02 17.54
CA LYS A 174 5.07 -22.62 17.56
C LYS A 174 5.46 -21.88 16.30
N TRP A 175 5.88 -20.63 16.45
CA TRP A 175 6.27 -19.73 15.37
C TRP A 175 7.74 -19.37 15.44
N PHE A 176 8.37 -19.23 14.28
CA PHE A 176 9.70 -18.65 14.15
C PHE A 176 9.65 -17.53 13.11
N MET A 177 10.06 -16.32 13.49
CA MET A 177 10.14 -15.18 12.57
C MET A 177 11.59 -14.85 12.26
N ALA A 178 11.98 -15.01 11.00
CA ALA A 178 13.15 -14.34 10.45
C ALA A 178 12.75 -12.93 10.05
N TYR A 179 13.47 -11.88 10.49
CA TYR A 179 13.08 -10.49 10.22
C TYR A 179 14.29 -9.65 9.83
N GLU A 180 14.08 -8.70 8.90
CA GLU A 180 15.13 -7.77 8.53
C GLU A 180 15.53 -6.89 9.73
N GLU A 181 16.82 -6.57 9.85
CA GLU A 181 17.39 -5.90 11.03
C GLU A 181 17.01 -4.41 11.18
N GLY A 182 16.41 -3.80 10.16
CA GLY A 182 16.03 -2.40 10.16
C GLY A 182 14.72 -2.09 10.90
N ALA A 183 14.14 -0.93 10.58
CA ALA A 183 12.98 -0.42 11.32
C ALA A 183 11.70 -1.23 11.09
N PHE A 184 11.50 -1.81 9.91
CA PHE A 184 10.32 -2.59 9.56
C PHE A 184 10.33 -3.95 10.28
N GLY A 185 11.35 -4.78 10.06
CA GLY A 185 11.37 -6.13 10.58
C GLY A 185 11.48 -6.19 12.10
N THR A 186 12.33 -5.34 12.70
CA THR A 186 12.45 -5.27 14.17
C THR A 186 11.15 -4.84 14.85
N ALA A 187 10.39 -3.92 14.26
CA ALA A 187 9.10 -3.49 14.79
C ALA A 187 8.04 -4.59 14.64
N SER A 188 7.99 -5.24 13.47
CA SER A 188 7.09 -6.37 13.20
C SER A 188 7.32 -7.53 14.19
N PHE A 189 8.58 -7.88 14.47
CA PHE A 189 8.90 -8.91 15.44
C PHE A 189 8.47 -8.55 16.86
N LYS A 190 8.76 -7.32 17.31
CA LYS A 190 8.36 -6.83 18.64
C LYS A 190 6.85 -6.80 18.82
N ALA A 191 6.11 -6.32 17.80
CA ALA A 191 4.65 -6.32 17.83
C ALA A 191 4.09 -7.75 17.91
N GLY A 192 4.65 -8.67 17.12
CA GLY A 192 4.32 -10.10 17.21
C GLY A 192 4.58 -10.65 18.60
N GLN A 193 5.79 -10.47 19.16
CA GLN A 193 6.12 -10.95 20.51
C GLN A 193 5.16 -10.44 21.59
N ALA A 194 4.73 -9.16 21.49
CA ALA A 194 3.81 -8.58 22.45
C ALA A 194 2.42 -9.23 22.40
N GLN A 195 1.95 -9.61 21.22
CA GLN A 195 0.59 -10.12 21.01
C GLN A 195 0.48 -11.64 21.06
N TYR A 196 1.49 -12.39 20.59
CA TYR A 196 1.43 -13.85 20.54
C TYR A 196 1.39 -14.48 21.93
N LYS A 197 2.02 -13.88 22.92
CA LYS A 197 1.93 -14.32 24.33
C LYS A 197 0.52 -14.24 24.92
N GLU A 198 -0.33 -13.36 24.37
CA GLU A 198 -1.73 -13.20 24.75
C GLU A 198 -2.66 -14.06 23.87
N TRP A 199 -2.14 -14.59 22.76
CA TRP A 199 -2.88 -15.43 21.83
C TRP A 199 -2.81 -16.90 22.26
N LEU A 200 -3.83 -17.34 22.99
CA LEU A 200 -3.88 -18.67 23.54
C LEU A 200 -4.30 -19.73 22.50
N ASN A 201 -3.71 -20.91 22.60
CA ASN A 201 -4.13 -22.08 21.85
C ASN A 201 -5.39 -22.73 22.50
N PRO A 202 -6.00 -23.77 21.88
CA PRO A 202 -7.18 -24.44 22.46
C PRO A 202 -6.98 -25.03 23.86
N GLU A 203 -5.72 -25.29 24.26
CA GLU A 203 -5.38 -25.81 25.61
C GLU A 203 -5.17 -24.67 26.63
N GLY A 204 -5.36 -23.41 26.24
CA GLY A 204 -5.15 -22.24 27.08
C GLY A 204 -3.68 -21.84 27.28
N LYS A 205 -2.78 -22.34 26.45
CA LYS A 205 -1.34 -21.99 26.50
C LYS A 205 -1.03 -20.88 25.51
N PRO A 206 -0.15 -19.92 25.86
CA PRO A 206 0.34 -18.91 24.92
C PRO A 206 1.04 -19.56 23.71
N ARG A 207 0.83 -18.98 22.52
CA ARG A 207 1.61 -19.35 21.35
C ARG A 207 3.00 -18.76 21.45
N MET A 208 4.00 -19.53 21.05
CA MET A 208 5.40 -19.12 21.15
C MET A 208 5.84 -18.47 19.83
N LEU A 209 6.41 -17.27 19.92
CA LEU A 209 7.10 -16.61 18.81
C LEU A 209 8.57 -16.44 19.17
N GLU A 210 9.41 -17.27 18.57
CA GLU A 210 10.87 -17.12 18.53
C GLU A 210 11.27 -16.36 17.24
N GLY A 211 12.47 -15.81 17.18
CA GLY A 211 12.94 -15.20 15.94
C GLY A 211 14.34 -14.64 16.00
N GLU A 212 14.87 -14.36 14.82
CA GLU A 212 16.23 -13.85 14.62
C GLU A 212 16.26 -12.88 13.44
N SER A 213 17.10 -11.85 13.54
CA SER A 213 17.26 -10.87 12.47
C SER A 213 18.20 -11.36 11.37
N PHE A 214 17.99 -10.83 10.17
CA PHE A 214 18.87 -10.99 9.02
C PHE A 214 19.09 -9.64 8.32
N LYS A 215 20.19 -9.55 7.56
CA LYS A 215 20.45 -8.43 6.66
C LYS A 215 19.78 -8.70 5.32
N SER A 216 18.79 -7.87 4.95
CA SER A 216 18.06 -7.99 3.69
C SER A 216 18.98 -7.79 2.46
N ALA A 217 18.69 -8.51 1.37
CA ALA A 217 19.33 -8.30 0.06
C ALA A 217 19.08 -6.89 -0.47
N ALA A 218 17.91 -6.30 -0.23
CA ALA A 218 17.60 -4.91 -0.55
C ALA A 218 18.54 -3.91 0.14
N LEU A 219 19.17 -4.32 1.26
CA LEU A 219 20.10 -3.51 2.07
C LEU A 219 21.55 -4.05 2.00
N GLY A 220 21.87 -4.81 0.95
CA GLY A 220 23.22 -5.36 0.70
C GLY A 220 23.56 -6.61 1.51
N GLY A 221 22.55 -7.36 1.98
CA GLY A 221 22.65 -8.70 2.53
C GLY A 221 22.39 -9.79 1.50
N GLY A 222 21.71 -10.90 1.91
CA GLY A 222 21.27 -11.97 1.00
C GLY A 222 21.73 -13.38 1.40
N ASP A 223 22.42 -13.54 2.53
CA ASP A 223 22.72 -14.86 3.12
C ASP A 223 21.84 -15.08 4.33
N TYR A 224 20.93 -16.05 4.23
CA TYR A 224 19.93 -16.39 5.24
C TYR A 224 20.19 -17.77 5.88
N ARG A 225 21.29 -18.46 5.50
CA ARG A 225 21.55 -19.85 5.93
C ARG A 225 21.59 -20.01 7.43
N ASN A 226 22.15 -19.02 8.15
CA ASN A 226 22.23 -19.11 9.62
C ASN A 226 20.84 -19.03 10.26
N VAL A 227 20.06 -17.98 9.96
CA VAL A 227 18.71 -17.84 10.51
C VAL A 227 17.80 -19.01 10.10
N LEU A 228 17.95 -19.53 8.88
CA LEU A 228 17.17 -20.70 8.43
C LEU A 228 17.57 -21.99 9.14
N ARG A 229 18.87 -22.20 9.49
CA ARG A 229 19.31 -23.34 10.31
C ARG A 229 18.73 -23.26 11.72
N HIS A 230 18.81 -22.10 12.37
CA HIS A 230 18.21 -21.91 13.70
C HIS A 230 16.69 -22.12 13.66
N ALA A 231 16.01 -21.63 12.63
CA ALA A 231 14.58 -21.90 12.41
C ALA A 231 14.32 -23.42 12.27
N LYS A 232 15.14 -24.13 11.49
CA LYS A 232 15.03 -25.59 11.30
C LYS A 232 15.23 -26.35 12.61
N GLU A 233 16.22 -25.97 13.44
CA GLU A 233 16.49 -26.54 14.75
C GLU A 233 15.34 -26.28 15.74
N ALA A 234 14.73 -25.09 15.67
CA ALA A 234 13.58 -24.73 16.49
C ALA A 234 12.31 -25.56 16.15
N LYS A 235 12.24 -26.19 14.98
CA LYS A 235 11.10 -27.03 14.53
C LYS A 235 9.74 -26.32 14.70
N PRO A 236 9.54 -25.13 14.08
CA PRO A 236 8.29 -24.41 14.21
C PRO A 236 7.16 -25.09 13.41
N ASP A 237 5.91 -24.90 13.86
CA ASP A 237 4.73 -25.18 13.04
C ASP A 237 4.62 -24.17 11.90
N VAL A 238 5.00 -22.92 12.15
CA VAL A 238 4.95 -21.81 11.23
C VAL A 238 6.29 -21.08 11.20
N PHE A 239 6.88 -21.00 10.03
CA PHE A 239 7.98 -20.10 9.74
C PHE A 239 7.48 -18.90 8.97
N ILE A 240 7.86 -17.70 9.40
CA ILE A 240 7.59 -16.46 8.71
C ILE A 240 8.89 -15.68 8.49
N TRP A 241 9.05 -15.06 7.33
CA TRP A 241 10.09 -14.06 7.13
C TRP A 241 9.47 -12.71 6.81
N ALA A 242 9.98 -11.65 7.45
CA ALA A 242 9.61 -10.25 7.25
C ALA A 242 10.80 -9.50 6.67
N GLY A 243 10.74 -9.17 5.40
CA GLY A 243 11.81 -8.51 4.64
C GLY A 243 11.25 -7.83 3.39
N TYR A 244 12.07 -7.74 2.35
CA TYR A 244 11.72 -7.07 1.10
C TYR A 244 11.60 -8.08 -0.06
N ASP A 245 11.13 -7.62 -1.23
CA ASP A 245 10.94 -8.47 -2.41
C ASP A 245 12.23 -9.17 -2.87
N ALA A 246 13.38 -8.48 -2.76
CA ALA A 246 14.70 -9.04 -3.08
C ALA A 246 15.09 -10.24 -2.21
N ASP A 247 14.48 -10.44 -1.05
CA ASP A 247 14.73 -11.57 -0.15
C ASP A 247 13.98 -12.84 -0.57
N ALA A 248 12.90 -12.71 -1.33
CA ALA A 248 11.94 -13.78 -1.56
C ALA A 248 12.54 -15.04 -2.20
N LEU A 249 13.23 -14.91 -3.34
CA LEU A 249 13.85 -16.06 -4.02
C LEU A 249 15.03 -16.61 -3.23
N PRO A 250 16.01 -15.81 -2.76
CA PRO A 250 17.16 -16.33 -2.02
C PRO A 250 16.79 -17.07 -0.73
N ILE A 251 15.77 -16.59 0.03
CA ILE A 251 15.30 -17.31 1.23
C ILE A 251 14.74 -18.67 0.84
N MET A 252 13.92 -18.76 -0.19
CA MET A 252 13.32 -20.03 -0.63
C MET A 252 14.36 -21.00 -1.18
N GLU A 253 15.34 -20.51 -1.97
CA GLU A 253 16.43 -21.31 -2.50
C GLU A 253 17.30 -21.88 -1.37
N GLN A 254 17.71 -21.03 -0.41
CA GLN A 254 18.52 -21.46 0.73
C GLN A 254 17.75 -22.36 1.70
N ALA A 255 16.45 -22.15 1.88
CA ALA A 255 15.61 -23.08 2.66
C ALA A 255 15.56 -24.47 2.00
N LYS A 256 15.41 -24.52 0.67
CA LYS A 256 15.47 -25.78 -0.10
C LYS A 256 16.85 -26.44 0.01
N GLU A 257 17.93 -25.69 -0.14
CA GLU A 257 19.32 -26.17 -0.05
C GLU A 257 19.58 -26.91 1.28
N ILE A 258 19.09 -26.35 2.39
CA ILE A 258 19.28 -26.98 3.71
C ILE A 258 18.15 -27.97 4.08
N GLY A 259 17.18 -28.21 3.20
CA GLY A 259 16.04 -29.09 3.43
C GLY A 259 15.12 -28.60 4.55
N PHE A 260 14.88 -27.28 4.65
CA PHE A 260 13.95 -26.69 5.61
C PHE A 260 12.57 -26.50 4.97
N ALA A 261 11.58 -27.24 5.43
CA ALA A 261 10.18 -27.18 4.94
C ALA A 261 9.23 -27.28 6.14
N PRO A 262 8.96 -26.18 6.85
CA PRO A 262 8.00 -26.16 7.96
C PRO A 262 6.57 -26.43 7.45
N PRO A 263 5.63 -26.89 8.31
CA PRO A 263 4.24 -27.15 7.90
C PRO A 263 3.53 -25.93 7.29
N VAL A 264 3.87 -24.72 7.72
CA VAL A 264 3.43 -23.44 7.11
C VAL A 264 4.65 -22.59 6.87
N PHE A 265 4.83 -22.18 5.62
CA PHE A 265 5.89 -21.25 5.20
C PHE A 265 5.26 -19.94 4.78
N ILE A 266 5.60 -18.84 5.46
CA ILE A 266 5.03 -17.52 5.21
C ILE A 266 6.12 -16.57 4.75
N GLY A 267 5.83 -15.82 3.67
CA GLY A 267 6.58 -14.63 3.32
C GLY A 267 5.77 -13.37 3.59
N SER A 268 6.39 -12.36 4.14
CA SER A 268 5.76 -11.08 4.41
C SER A 268 6.55 -9.90 3.83
N PRO A 269 6.97 -9.96 2.55
CA PRO A 269 7.48 -8.77 1.88
C PRO A 269 6.30 -7.90 1.41
N PRO A 270 6.48 -6.58 1.32
CA PRO A 270 5.46 -5.69 0.77
C PRO A 270 5.20 -5.92 -0.72
N GLY A 271 6.13 -6.55 -1.42
CA GLY A 271 6.02 -6.96 -2.83
C GLY A 271 6.67 -8.31 -3.08
N TRP A 272 6.45 -8.86 -4.26
CA TRP A 272 7.04 -10.12 -4.72
C TRP A 272 7.66 -9.94 -6.09
N PRO A 273 8.81 -10.55 -6.39
CA PRO A 273 9.36 -10.53 -7.75
C PRO A 273 8.31 -10.98 -8.77
N ALA A 274 8.18 -10.28 -9.88
CA ALA A 274 7.17 -10.57 -10.91
C ALA A 274 7.25 -12.01 -11.45
N THR A 275 8.41 -12.66 -11.34
CA THR A 275 8.67 -14.04 -11.77
C THR A 275 8.42 -15.06 -10.67
N PHE A 276 8.20 -14.65 -9.42
CA PHE A 276 8.12 -15.57 -8.27
C PHE A 276 7.07 -16.67 -8.47
N GLY A 277 5.87 -16.32 -8.90
CA GLY A 277 4.79 -17.28 -9.17
C GLY A 277 5.08 -18.30 -10.28
N LYS A 278 6.09 -18.04 -11.13
CA LYS A 278 6.54 -18.97 -12.18
C LYS A 278 7.58 -19.97 -11.65
N SER A 279 8.10 -19.73 -10.46
CA SER A 279 9.06 -20.64 -9.82
C SER A 279 8.30 -21.77 -9.11
N PRO A 280 8.76 -23.03 -9.20
CA PRO A 280 8.19 -24.11 -8.38
C PRO A 280 8.40 -23.86 -6.88
N LEU A 281 9.29 -22.94 -6.48
CA LEU A 281 9.48 -22.55 -5.09
C LEU A 281 8.28 -21.76 -4.52
N ALA A 282 7.42 -21.20 -5.35
CA ALA A 282 6.27 -20.40 -4.92
C ALA A 282 5.11 -21.25 -4.40
N GLU A 283 4.95 -22.49 -4.91
CA GLU A 283 3.74 -23.27 -4.62
C GLU A 283 3.50 -23.45 -3.12
N ALA A 284 2.29 -23.18 -2.66
CA ALA A 284 1.84 -23.18 -1.28
C ALA A 284 2.59 -22.26 -0.30
N VAL A 285 3.43 -21.34 -0.77
CA VAL A 285 3.96 -20.26 0.09
C VAL A 285 2.80 -19.37 0.48
N THR A 286 2.56 -19.24 1.78
CA THR A 286 1.59 -18.29 2.34
C THR A 286 2.20 -16.90 2.39
N LEU A 287 1.37 -15.87 2.27
CA LEU A 287 1.83 -14.48 2.32
C LEU A 287 0.78 -13.58 2.96
N TYR A 288 1.23 -12.43 3.40
CA TYR A 288 0.37 -11.35 3.87
C TYR A 288 0.33 -10.21 2.85
N GLY A 289 -0.82 -9.60 2.70
CA GLY A 289 -0.97 -8.48 1.79
C GLY A 289 -2.36 -7.85 1.88
N MET A 290 -2.49 -6.66 1.35
CA MET A 290 -3.78 -5.96 1.35
C MET A 290 -4.62 -6.34 0.13
N TRP A 291 -4.00 -6.86 -0.91
CA TRP A 291 -4.66 -7.19 -2.18
C TRP A 291 -3.94 -8.36 -2.86
N ALA A 292 -4.69 -9.10 -3.68
CA ALA A 292 -4.17 -10.06 -4.63
C ALA A 292 -4.87 -9.88 -5.98
N PRO A 293 -4.24 -10.26 -7.11
CA PRO A 293 -4.87 -10.21 -8.44
C PRO A 293 -6.23 -10.90 -8.52
N SER A 294 -6.45 -11.95 -7.75
CA SER A 294 -7.71 -12.70 -7.70
C SER A 294 -8.91 -11.89 -7.16
N ILE A 295 -8.66 -10.80 -6.41
CA ILE A 295 -9.76 -9.92 -5.92
C ILE A 295 -10.56 -9.29 -7.05
N ARG A 296 -9.99 -9.15 -8.26
CA ARG A 296 -10.71 -8.68 -9.45
C ARG A 296 -11.93 -9.54 -9.81
N GLU A 297 -11.97 -10.79 -9.37
CA GLU A 297 -13.05 -11.72 -9.64
C GLU A 297 -14.29 -11.43 -8.78
N VAL A 298 -14.09 -10.80 -7.62
CA VAL A 298 -15.14 -10.49 -6.64
C VAL A 298 -15.38 -8.99 -6.44
N SER A 299 -14.53 -8.12 -7.01
CA SER A 299 -14.63 -6.66 -6.91
C SER A 299 -14.59 -5.98 -8.27
N LYS A 300 -15.67 -5.28 -8.64
CA LYS A 300 -15.74 -4.50 -9.89
C LYS A 300 -14.71 -3.37 -9.94
N VAL A 301 -14.41 -2.73 -8.81
CA VAL A 301 -13.42 -1.65 -8.73
C VAL A 301 -12.02 -2.21 -8.92
N SER A 302 -11.70 -3.36 -8.30
CA SER A 302 -10.45 -4.06 -8.53
C SER A 302 -10.29 -4.50 -9.99
N LYS A 303 -11.36 -4.99 -10.61
CA LYS A 303 -11.35 -5.37 -12.03
C LYS A 303 -11.10 -4.16 -12.94
N HIS A 304 -11.75 -3.02 -12.70
CA HIS A 304 -11.51 -1.80 -13.47
C HIS A 304 -10.05 -1.36 -13.38
N PHE A 305 -9.50 -1.29 -12.16
CA PHE A 305 -8.09 -0.97 -11.95
C PHE A 305 -7.17 -1.93 -12.70
N TRP A 306 -7.41 -3.25 -12.58
CA TRP A 306 -6.62 -4.29 -13.26
C TRP A 306 -6.60 -4.10 -14.77
N ASP A 307 -7.78 -3.97 -15.38
CA ASP A 307 -7.93 -3.82 -16.83
C ASP A 307 -7.26 -2.53 -17.34
N ALA A 308 -7.44 -1.42 -16.61
CA ALA A 308 -6.83 -0.14 -16.96
C ALA A 308 -5.31 -0.16 -16.83
N TYR A 309 -4.77 -0.79 -15.77
CA TYR A 309 -3.34 -0.92 -15.53
C TYR A 309 -2.65 -1.74 -16.64
N ILE A 310 -3.21 -2.91 -17.00
CA ILE A 310 -2.68 -3.73 -18.09
C ILE A 310 -2.78 -3.01 -19.43
N LYS A 311 -3.88 -2.32 -19.69
CA LYS A 311 -4.06 -1.55 -20.92
C LYS A 311 -2.97 -0.49 -21.10
N GLU A 312 -2.63 0.21 -20.03
CA GLU A 312 -1.64 1.30 -20.06
C GLU A 312 -0.21 0.78 -20.07
N PHE A 313 0.15 -0.13 -19.14
CA PHE A 313 1.55 -0.50 -18.91
C PHE A 313 1.97 -1.84 -19.55
N LYS A 314 1.04 -2.60 -20.14
CA LYS A 314 1.29 -3.92 -20.78
C LYS A 314 1.95 -4.92 -19.82
N GLN A 315 1.71 -4.77 -18.52
CA GLN A 315 2.19 -5.65 -17.45
C GLN A 315 1.11 -5.82 -16.39
N GLU A 316 1.15 -6.94 -15.67
CA GLU A 316 0.25 -7.19 -14.55
C GLU A 316 0.76 -6.49 -13.28
N PRO A 317 -0.12 -5.90 -12.46
CA PRO A 317 0.28 -5.46 -11.13
C PRO A 317 0.57 -6.68 -10.26
N ALA A 318 1.76 -6.74 -9.66
CA ALA A 318 2.27 -7.86 -8.87
C ALA A 318 2.35 -7.59 -7.36
N THR A 319 2.13 -6.33 -6.95
CA THR A 319 2.13 -5.91 -5.55
C THR A 319 0.86 -5.15 -5.19
N TYR A 320 0.44 -5.25 -3.92
CA TYR A 320 -0.69 -4.46 -3.42
C TYR A 320 -0.41 -2.95 -3.36
N PHE A 321 0.85 -2.53 -3.50
CA PHE A 321 1.20 -1.11 -3.62
C PHE A 321 0.69 -0.49 -4.93
N ALA A 322 0.48 -1.28 -5.98
CA ALA A 322 -0.13 -0.78 -7.21
C ALA A 322 -1.57 -0.28 -6.94
N PRO A 323 -2.54 -1.09 -6.48
CA PRO A 323 -3.88 -0.59 -6.16
C PRO A 323 -3.90 0.40 -4.99
N LEU A 324 -2.93 0.37 -4.07
CA LEU A 324 -2.80 1.41 -3.03
C LEU A 324 -2.36 2.76 -3.61
N GLY A 325 -1.41 2.78 -4.54
CA GLY A 325 -1.00 4.01 -5.24
C GLY A 325 -2.16 4.64 -6.01
N TYR A 326 -2.96 3.82 -6.69
CA TYR A 326 -4.19 4.27 -7.33
C TYR A 326 -5.20 4.83 -6.32
N THR A 327 -5.42 4.12 -5.21
CA THR A 327 -6.28 4.54 -4.10
C THR A 327 -5.82 5.87 -3.50
N ASN A 328 -4.52 6.04 -3.31
CA ASN A 328 -3.91 7.22 -2.73
C ASN A 328 -4.32 8.50 -3.49
N ILE A 329 -4.16 8.48 -4.82
CA ILE A 329 -4.53 9.62 -5.68
C ILE A 329 -6.04 9.85 -5.71
N TYR A 330 -6.85 8.80 -5.83
CA TYR A 330 -8.31 8.96 -5.83
C TYR A 330 -8.85 9.43 -4.48
N PHE A 331 -8.32 8.94 -3.37
CA PHE A 331 -8.69 9.41 -2.03
C PHE A 331 -8.41 10.90 -1.86
N VAL A 332 -7.21 11.35 -2.27
CA VAL A 332 -6.85 12.77 -2.29
C VAL A 332 -7.79 13.56 -3.19
N ALA A 333 -8.08 13.04 -4.39
CA ALA A 333 -8.96 13.71 -5.35
C ALA A 333 -10.39 13.88 -4.80
N GLU A 334 -10.95 12.86 -4.16
CA GLU A 334 -12.27 12.94 -3.53
C GLU A 334 -12.28 13.94 -2.35
N GLY A 335 -11.21 13.95 -1.55
CA GLY A 335 -11.02 14.96 -0.49
C GLY A 335 -10.99 16.39 -1.05
N ILE A 336 -10.24 16.63 -2.12
CA ILE A 336 -10.16 17.96 -2.77
C ILE A 336 -11.52 18.36 -3.37
N LYS A 337 -12.21 17.44 -4.05
CA LYS A 337 -13.57 17.70 -4.60
C LYS A 337 -14.55 18.06 -3.49
N LYS A 338 -14.49 17.38 -2.34
CA LYS A 338 -15.33 17.63 -1.16
C LYS A 338 -15.00 18.96 -0.49
N ALA A 339 -13.71 19.26 -0.31
CA ALA A 339 -13.23 20.52 0.28
C ALA A 339 -13.50 21.73 -0.65
N LYS A 340 -13.53 21.53 -1.96
CA LYS A 340 -13.60 22.59 -3.00
C LYS A 340 -12.45 23.62 -2.90
N THR A 341 -11.37 23.26 -2.26
CA THR A 341 -10.19 24.11 -2.02
C THR A 341 -8.96 23.25 -1.70
N LEU A 342 -7.77 23.85 -1.78
CA LEU A 342 -6.50 23.28 -1.30
C LEU A 342 -6.09 23.87 0.07
N ASP A 343 -6.95 24.70 0.67
CA ASP A 343 -6.72 25.21 2.03
C ASP A 343 -6.54 24.05 3.02
N LYS A 344 -5.43 24.07 3.76
CA LYS A 344 -5.00 22.94 4.57
C LYS A 344 -6.03 22.48 5.61
N PRO A 345 -6.59 23.35 6.48
CA PRO A 345 -7.63 22.94 7.44
C PRO A 345 -8.87 22.34 6.77
N ALA A 346 -9.35 22.96 5.70
CA ALA A 346 -10.52 22.48 4.96
C ALA A 346 -10.26 21.13 4.29
N LEU A 347 -9.07 20.94 3.69
CA LEU A 347 -8.68 19.68 3.06
C LEU A 347 -8.51 18.56 4.08
N ILE A 348 -7.88 18.81 5.23
CA ILE A 348 -7.75 17.81 6.32
C ILE A 348 -9.14 17.33 6.75
N LYS A 349 -10.05 18.27 7.04
CA LYS A 349 -11.42 17.94 7.43
C LYS A 349 -12.14 17.10 6.36
N ALA A 350 -12.04 17.51 5.10
CA ALA A 350 -12.66 16.80 3.99
C ALA A 350 -12.11 15.38 3.83
N LEU A 351 -10.78 15.19 3.93
CA LEU A 351 -10.15 13.87 3.88
C LEU A 351 -10.60 12.97 5.05
N GLN A 352 -10.70 13.50 6.27
CA GLN A 352 -11.21 12.75 7.43
C GLN A 352 -12.64 12.24 7.24
N GLU A 353 -13.44 12.97 6.47
CA GLU A 353 -14.84 12.65 6.17
C GLU A 353 -15.02 11.90 4.83
N THR A 354 -13.94 11.65 4.11
CA THR A 354 -13.99 10.97 2.80
C THR A 354 -14.06 9.46 2.99
N SER A 355 -14.95 8.83 2.23
CA SER A 355 -15.07 7.39 2.08
C SER A 355 -14.80 7.04 0.61
N TYR A 356 -13.95 6.06 0.34
CA TYR A 356 -13.57 5.66 -1.01
C TYR A 356 -13.58 4.13 -1.16
N VAL A 357 -14.33 3.62 -2.15
CA VAL A 357 -14.30 2.19 -2.47
C VAL A 357 -13.03 1.89 -3.26
N SER A 358 -12.10 1.20 -2.61
CA SER A 358 -10.76 0.97 -3.12
C SER A 358 -10.66 -0.29 -3.98
N PRO A 359 -9.75 -0.31 -4.97
CA PRO A 359 -9.41 -1.53 -5.72
C PRO A 359 -8.90 -2.69 -4.85
N ILE A 360 -8.45 -2.45 -3.62
CA ILE A 360 -8.07 -3.54 -2.70
C ILE A 360 -9.27 -4.38 -2.20
N GLY A 361 -10.49 -4.03 -2.62
CA GLY A 361 -11.73 -4.72 -2.27
C GLY A 361 -12.45 -4.17 -1.04
N GLU A 362 -11.88 -3.18 -0.38
CA GLU A 362 -12.40 -2.59 0.86
C GLU A 362 -12.72 -1.10 0.68
N THR A 363 -13.60 -0.59 1.52
CA THR A 363 -13.89 0.85 1.58
C THR A 363 -12.91 1.52 2.53
N LEU A 364 -12.11 2.44 2.03
CA LEU A 364 -11.25 3.31 2.81
C LEU A 364 -12.11 4.32 3.59
N THR A 365 -11.92 4.36 4.89
CA THR A 365 -12.45 5.38 5.80
C THR A 365 -11.35 5.76 6.79
N ILE A 366 -11.35 6.99 7.26
CA ILE A 366 -10.33 7.47 8.20
C ILE A 366 -10.84 7.33 9.62
N LYS A 367 -10.01 6.76 10.51
CA LYS A 367 -10.26 6.58 11.95
C LYS A 367 -8.98 6.84 12.72
N PRO A 368 -9.03 7.15 14.00
CA PRO A 368 -7.83 7.18 14.82
C PRO A 368 -7.18 5.79 14.95
N SER A 369 -5.86 5.74 14.96
CA SER A 369 -5.06 4.61 15.44
C SER A 369 -4.68 4.80 16.92
N ALA A 370 -3.66 4.13 17.42
CA ALA A 370 -3.22 4.28 18.80
C ALA A 370 -2.70 5.70 19.10
N ILE A 371 -2.09 6.39 18.13
CA ILE A 371 -1.44 7.69 18.33
C ILE A 371 -1.94 8.73 17.34
N ILE A 372 -1.94 8.44 16.02
CA ILE A 372 -2.36 9.42 15.02
C ILE A 372 -3.88 9.41 14.81
N LYS A 373 -4.41 10.55 14.36
CA LYS A 373 -5.86 10.73 14.15
C LYS A 373 -6.37 10.18 12.82
N ASN A 374 -5.48 10.02 11.84
CA ASN A 374 -5.86 9.80 10.44
C ASN A 374 -5.28 8.48 9.91
N GLN A 375 -5.75 7.36 10.46
CA GLN A 375 -5.46 6.00 10.02
C GLN A 375 -6.54 5.52 9.05
N GLY A 376 -6.13 4.92 7.93
CA GLY A 376 -7.00 4.31 6.94
C GLY A 376 -7.20 2.82 7.17
N PHE A 377 -6.60 1.97 6.33
CA PHE A 377 -6.70 0.53 6.48
C PHE A 377 -5.91 0.04 7.68
N THR A 378 -6.49 -0.94 8.40
CA THR A 378 -5.91 -1.52 9.62
C THR A 378 -5.71 -3.03 9.53
N LYS A 379 -6.09 -3.65 8.39
CA LYS A 379 -6.02 -5.10 8.21
C LYS A 379 -5.26 -5.48 6.95
N GLN A 380 -4.63 -6.65 7.01
CA GLN A 380 -4.12 -7.37 5.86
C GLN A 380 -4.88 -8.69 5.68
N LYS A 381 -4.74 -9.28 4.51
CA LYS A 381 -5.32 -10.56 4.15
C LYS A 381 -4.26 -11.65 4.27
N ILE A 382 -4.70 -12.88 4.51
CA ILE A 382 -3.86 -14.08 4.36
C ILE A 382 -4.09 -14.62 2.95
N LEU A 383 -3.00 -14.71 2.22
CA LEU A 383 -2.96 -15.13 0.84
C LEU A 383 -2.09 -16.39 0.73
N GLN A 384 -2.17 -17.11 -0.38
CA GLN A 384 -1.28 -18.23 -0.68
C GLN A 384 -0.99 -18.29 -2.17
N TRP A 385 0.25 -18.56 -2.53
CA TRP A 385 0.60 -18.91 -3.89
C TRP A 385 0.04 -20.28 -4.22
N ASN A 386 -0.79 -20.35 -5.25
CA ASN A 386 -1.41 -21.58 -5.71
C ASN A 386 -1.45 -21.56 -7.24
N LYS A 387 -0.82 -22.54 -7.87
CA LYS A 387 -0.69 -22.64 -9.35
C LYS A 387 -0.14 -21.35 -9.97
N GLY A 388 0.86 -20.78 -9.34
CA GLY A 388 1.56 -19.58 -9.82
C GLY A 388 0.83 -18.26 -9.61
N GLN A 389 -0.29 -18.24 -8.89
CA GLN A 389 -1.09 -17.05 -8.62
C GLN A 389 -1.30 -16.84 -7.12
N GLN A 390 -1.34 -15.58 -6.70
CA GLN A 390 -1.73 -15.21 -5.36
C GLN A 390 -3.25 -15.35 -5.21
N GLN A 391 -3.68 -16.21 -4.30
CA GLN A 391 -5.07 -16.49 -3.98
C GLN A 391 -5.40 -16.02 -2.57
N VAL A 392 -6.57 -15.42 -2.37
CA VAL A 392 -7.04 -15.03 -1.05
C VAL A 392 -7.53 -16.27 -0.31
N ILE A 393 -7.01 -16.50 0.90
CA ILE A 393 -7.43 -17.57 1.80
C ILE A 393 -8.33 -17.02 2.92
N TRP A 394 -8.02 -15.83 3.40
CA TRP A 394 -8.78 -15.11 4.41
C TRP A 394 -8.63 -13.59 4.19
N PRO A 395 -9.70 -12.77 4.40
CA PRO A 395 -11.04 -13.11 4.91
C PRO A 395 -11.86 -14.00 3.96
N PHE A 396 -12.73 -14.84 4.53
CA PHE A 396 -13.45 -15.87 3.75
C PHE A 396 -14.42 -15.29 2.71
N GLU A 397 -14.94 -14.08 2.92
CA GLU A 397 -15.78 -13.37 1.95
C GLU A 397 -15.04 -12.94 0.67
N PHE A 398 -13.70 -12.84 0.74
CA PHE A 398 -12.83 -12.57 -0.41
C PHE A 398 -12.06 -13.81 -0.87
N ALA A 399 -12.25 -14.96 -0.21
CA ALA A 399 -11.48 -16.17 -0.51
C ALA A 399 -11.71 -16.65 -1.95
N THR A 400 -10.62 -16.84 -2.67
CA THR A 400 -10.59 -17.33 -4.05
C THR A 400 -9.99 -18.73 -4.18
N SER A 401 -9.46 -19.28 -3.06
CA SER A 401 -8.94 -20.64 -2.98
C SER A 401 -9.08 -21.20 -1.56
N GLN A 402 -8.92 -22.51 -1.43
CA GLN A 402 -8.76 -23.17 -0.15
C GLN A 402 -7.30 -23.14 0.28
N PHE A 403 -7.06 -23.15 1.62
CA PHE A 403 -5.72 -23.21 2.18
C PHE A 403 -5.08 -24.57 1.95
N VAL A 404 -3.93 -24.60 1.29
CA VAL A 404 -3.12 -25.79 1.08
C VAL A 404 -2.24 -26.01 2.30
N TYR A 405 -2.42 -27.14 3.00
CA TYR A 405 -1.70 -27.52 4.20
C TYR A 405 -1.50 -29.04 4.25
N PRO A 406 -0.37 -29.55 4.72
CA PRO A 406 0.85 -28.81 5.00
C PRO A 406 1.57 -28.32 3.73
N PHE A 407 2.55 -27.42 3.91
CA PHE A 407 3.46 -27.00 2.86
C PHE A 407 4.13 -28.24 2.23
N PRO A 408 4.03 -28.44 0.91
CA PRO A 408 4.55 -29.63 0.25
C PRO A 408 6.08 -29.75 0.41
N SER A 409 6.58 -30.97 0.50
CA SER A 409 8.04 -31.18 0.49
C SER A 409 8.66 -30.70 -0.81
N TRP A 410 9.96 -30.36 -0.77
CA TRP A 410 10.66 -29.80 -1.93
C TRP A 410 10.66 -30.69 -3.17
N GLU A 411 10.54 -32.03 -3.01
CA GLU A 411 10.49 -33.02 -4.10
C GLU A 411 9.12 -33.07 -4.79
N LYS A 412 8.09 -32.55 -4.14
CA LYS A 412 6.69 -32.58 -4.64
C LYS A 412 6.25 -31.26 -5.30
N ARG A 413 7.16 -30.37 -5.57
CA ARG A 413 6.93 -29.03 -6.12
C ARG A 413 7.40 -28.90 -7.55
#